data_1ed152dcd8f342ecfa34a5ff34d9c994
#
_entry.id   1ed152dcd8f342ecfa34a5ff34d9c994
#
_cell.length_a   1.000
_cell.length_b   1.000
_cell.length_c   1.000
_cell.angle_alpha   90.00
_cell.angle_beta   90.00
_cell.angle_gamma   90.00
#
_symmetry.space_group_name_H-M   'P 1'
#
loop_
_entity.id
_entity.type
_entity.pdbx_description
1 polymer ?
#
loop_
_entity_poly.entity_id
_entity_poly.type
_entity_poly.pdbx_seq_one_letter_code
_entity_poly.pdbx_strand_id
1 'polypeptide(L)'
;DEALLLGKQGKGRRVKGLLDLDPPPAFDLVIVDEAHHIRNTDTWAYRTVRYFCDNAEAVVLLSATPIQLGDNDLFNLLQLVRPDLLPSRRDFDHMAEPNPHINAAIEVARNAGPGWMNVAREHLVLALRTDWGSSVLSADPRVQPVLDSLDQQEVRTEDRLKVVRELEALYTFAPIINRTRRRDIGSFTTRKPETVSVDFTEEQEKLHRGVL
;
A
#
# COMPACT_ATOMS: atom_id res chain seq x y z
N ASP A 1 11.01 -15.22 12.46
CA ASP A 1 11.50 -16.56 12.82
C ASP A 1 11.13 -16.84 14.26
N GLU A 2 10.46 -17.98 14.51
CA GLU A 2 10.01 -18.41 15.86
C GLU A 2 11.15 -18.38 16.88
N ALA A 3 12.31 -18.88 16.46
CA ALA A 3 13.47 -18.96 17.34
C ALA A 3 14.04 -17.59 17.74
N LEU A 4 13.82 -16.56 16.91
CA LEU A 4 14.22 -15.19 17.23
C LEU A 4 13.31 -14.63 18.34
N LEU A 5 12.02 -14.87 18.26
CA LEU A 5 11.05 -14.40 19.27
C LEU A 5 11.12 -15.19 20.58
N LEU A 6 11.08 -16.52 20.51
CA LEU A 6 10.94 -17.41 21.66
C LEU A 6 12.28 -17.89 22.22
N GLY A 7 13.38 -17.69 21.49
CA GLY A 7 14.67 -18.27 21.81
C GLY A 7 14.79 -19.74 21.43
N LYS A 8 15.94 -20.33 21.70
CA LYS A 8 16.25 -21.73 21.39
C LYS A 8 16.79 -22.48 22.58
N GLN A 9 16.42 -23.75 22.71
CA GLN A 9 17.10 -24.68 23.64
C GLN A 9 18.44 -25.08 23.00
N GLY A 10 19.55 -24.63 23.56
CA GLY A 10 20.89 -25.04 23.16
C GLY A 10 21.39 -26.23 24.02
N LYS A 11 22.55 -26.77 23.64
CA LYS A 11 23.23 -27.82 24.44
C LYS A 11 23.60 -27.23 25.82
N GLY A 12 22.74 -27.45 26.84
CA GLY A 12 22.97 -27.08 28.24
C GLY A 12 22.60 -25.63 28.63
N ARG A 13 22.19 -24.76 27.71
CA ARG A 13 21.73 -23.40 28.02
C ARG A 13 20.63 -22.96 27.04
N ARG A 14 19.55 -22.36 27.59
CA ARG A 14 18.53 -21.68 26.79
C ARG A 14 19.09 -20.37 26.28
N VAL A 15 19.03 -20.14 24.95
CA VAL A 15 19.28 -18.84 24.34
C VAL A 15 17.99 -18.04 24.41
N LYS A 16 18.04 -16.88 25.06
CA LYS A 16 16.87 -15.99 25.19
C LYS A 16 16.38 -15.51 23.82
N GLY A 17 15.06 -15.47 23.65
CA GLY A 17 14.42 -14.80 22.51
C GLY A 17 14.16 -13.32 22.82
N LEU A 18 13.63 -12.60 21.83
CA LEU A 18 13.27 -11.18 21.97
C LEU A 18 12.22 -10.95 23.05
N LEU A 19 11.26 -11.86 23.19
CA LEU A 19 10.21 -11.78 24.22
C LEU A 19 10.73 -12.03 25.66
N ASP A 20 11.93 -12.58 25.82
CA ASP A 20 12.57 -12.79 27.11
C ASP A 20 13.39 -11.55 27.56
N LEU A 21 13.45 -10.49 26.76
CA LEU A 21 14.20 -9.27 27.07
C LEU A 21 13.35 -8.31 27.91
N ASP A 22 13.93 -7.83 29.00
CA ASP A 22 13.32 -6.83 29.89
C ASP A 22 14.41 -5.82 30.29
N PRO A 23 14.28 -4.53 29.94
CA PRO A 23 13.23 -3.98 29.07
C PRO A 23 13.35 -4.50 27.63
N PRO A 24 12.25 -4.45 26.83
CA PRO A 24 12.32 -4.76 25.41
C PRO A 24 13.20 -3.72 24.70
N PRO A 25 13.90 -4.10 23.60
CA PRO A 25 14.70 -3.16 22.82
C PRO A 25 13.80 -2.10 22.18
N ALA A 26 14.17 -0.83 22.31
CA ALA A 26 13.51 0.28 21.63
C ALA A 26 14.27 0.62 20.34
N PHE A 27 13.54 1.03 19.31
CA PHE A 27 14.07 1.41 18.00
C PHE A 27 13.54 2.79 17.60
N ASP A 28 14.40 3.65 17.05
CA ASP A 28 13.96 4.94 16.51
C ASP A 28 13.19 4.75 15.20
N LEU A 29 13.60 3.78 14.38
CA LEU A 29 13.01 3.50 13.09
C LEU A 29 13.10 2.01 12.75
N VAL A 30 11.99 1.45 12.29
CA VAL A 30 11.92 0.11 11.68
C VAL A 30 11.53 0.25 10.22
N ILE A 31 12.35 -0.28 9.32
CA ILE A 31 12.07 -0.34 7.89
C ILE A 31 11.91 -1.81 7.50
N VAL A 32 10.77 -2.13 6.87
CA VAL A 32 10.47 -3.48 6.37
C VAL A 32 10.38 -3.41 4.85
N ASP A 33 11.34 -4.03 4.17
CA ASP A 33 11.29 -4.18 2.72
C ASP A 33 10.46 -5.40 2.31
N GLU A 34 9.85 -5.32 1.12
CA GLU A 34 8.96 -6.36 0.57
C GLU A 34 7.84 -6.77 1.54
N ALA A 35 7.24 -5.77 2.20
CA ALA A 35 6.25 -5.96 3.26
C ALA A 35 5.05 -6.82 2.85
N HIS A 36 4.77 -6.98 1.54
CA HIS A 36 3.72 -7.86 1.05
C HIS A 36 3.92 -9.34 1.44
N HIS A 37 5.13 -9.74 1.83
CA HIS A 37 5.39 -11.10 2.33
C HIS A 37 4.93 -11.35 3.76
N ILE A 38 4.71 -10.27 4.55
CA ILE A 38 4.30 -10.38 5.97
C ILE A 38 2.81 -10.08 6.21
N ARG A 39 1.99 -10.15 5.17
CA ARG A 39 0.55 -9.85 5.24
C ARG A 39 -0.30 -10.84 6.03
N ASN A 40 0.20 -12.07 6.26
CA ASN A 40 -0.51 -13.12 6.99
C ASN A 40 -0.15 -13.08 8.48
N THR A 41 -1.12 -12.73 9.32
CA THR A 41 -0.99 -12.59 10.78
C THR A 41 -0.65 -13.88 11.51
N ASP A 42 -0.96 -15.04 10.92
CA ASP A 42 -0.72 -16.35 11.55
C ASP A 42 0.74 -16.81 11.45
N THR A 43 1.55 -16.09 10.65
CA THR A 43 2.95 -16.46 10.44
C THR A 43 3.87 -15.91 11.54
N TRP A 44 4.95 -16.66 11.84
CA TRP A 44 6.02 -16.19 12.68
C TRP A 44 6.72 -14.95 12.13
N ALA A 45 6.77 -14.80 10.80
CA ALA A 45 7.31 -13.61 10.15
C ALA A 45 6.52 -12.36 10.54
N TYR A 46 5.19 -12.39 10.43
CA TYR A 46 4.33 -11.28 10.84
C TYR A 46 4.50 -10.95 12.33
N ARG A 47 4.46 -11.97 13.20
CA ARG A 47 4.61 -11.78 14.67
C ARG A 47 5.96 -11.16 15.01
N THR A 48 7.02 -11.57 14.33
CA THR A 48 8.36 -11.01 14.53
C THR A 48 8.41 -9.55 14.11
N VAL A 49 7.90 -9.22 12.92
CA VAL A 49 7.87 -7.83 12.44
C VAL A 49 7.00 -6.97 13.35
N ARG A 50 5.83 -7.46 13.76
CA ARG A 50 4.96 -6.76 14.71
C ARG A 50 5.68 -6.40 15.99
N TYR A 51 6.44 -7.35 16.58
CA TYR A 51 7.24 -7.08 17.77
C TYR A 51 8.20 -5.90 17.56
N PHE A 52 8.89 -5.83 16.40
CA PHE A 52 9.76 -4.70 16.11
C PHE A 52 8.97 -3.39 15.92
N CYS A 53 7.85 -3.44 15.21
CA CYS A 53 6.99 -2.27 15.01
C CYS A 53 6.42 -1.73 16.33
N ASP A 54 5.96 -2.62 17.21
CA ASP A 54 5.39 -2.25 18.52
C ASP A 54 6.43 -1.61 19.47
N ASN A 55 7.74 -1.80 19.21
CA ASN A 55 8.84 -1.23 19.98
C ASN A 55 9.62 -0.15 19.19
N ALA A 56 9.03 0.45 18.17
CA ALA A 56 9.65 1.48 17.33
C ALA A 56 8.91 2.82 17.45
N GLU A 57 9.66 3.93 17.40
CA GLU A 57 9.07 5.28 17.32
C GLU A 57 8.47 5.56 15.93
N ALA A 58 9.08 5.02 14.88
CA ALA A 58 8.61 5.16 13.51
C ALA A 58 8.72 3.84 12.74
N VAL A 59 7.74 3.60 11.86
CA VAL A 59 7.67 2.39 11.01
C VAL A 59 7.49 2.78 9.56
N VAL A 60 8.28 2.19 8.67
CA VAL A 60 8.17 2.32 7.22
C VAL A 60 8.08 0.95 6.59
N LEU A 61 7.00 0.68 5.87
CA LEU A 61 6.83 -0.53 5.08
C LEU A 61 7.03 -0.20 3.59
N LEU A 62 7.95 -0.91 2.94
CA LEU A 62 8.20 -0.79 1.50
C LEU A 62 7.58 -2.00 0.79
N SER A 63 6.88 -1.77 -0.30
CA SER A 63 6.30 -2.85 -1.11
C SER A 63 6.16 -2.45 -2.57
N ALA A 64 6.53 -3.33 -3.49
CA ALA A 64 6.35 -3.11 -4.92
C ALA A 64 4.87 -3.23 -5.36
N THR A 65 4.03 -3.92 -4.60
CA THR A 65 2.66 -4.29 -5.00
C THR A 65 1.57 -4.03 -3.95
N PRO A 66 1.54 -2.84 -3.31
CA PRO A 66 0.59 -2.58 -2.22
C PRO A 66 -0.88 -2.62 -2.65
N ILE A 67 -1.17 -2.43 -3.95
CA ILE A 67 -2.55 -2.33 -4.49
C ILE A 67 -3.10 -3.70 -4.95
N GLN A 68 -2.27 -4.71 -5.11
CA GLN A 68 -2.71 -6.07 -5.42
C GLN A 68 -3.09 -6.88 -4.18
N LEU A 69 -2.92 -6.27 -3.00
CA LEU A 69 -3.34 -6.86 -1.74
C LEU A 69 -4.86 -6.74 -1.61
N GLY A 70 -5.51 -7.81 -1.18
CA GLY A 70 -6.90 -7.74 -0.75
C GLY A 70 -7.06 -6.86 0.50
N ASP A 71 -8.28 -6.45 0.81
CA ASP A 71 -8.58 -5.55 1.94
C ASP A 71 -8.04 -6.06 3.27
N ASN A 72 -8.02 -7.39 3.48
CA ASN A 72 -7.46 -8.00 4.69
C ASN A 72 -5.95 -7.81 4.78
N ASP A 73 -5.26 -8.03 3.67
CA ASP A 73 -3.80 -7.90 3.61
C ASP A 73 -3.38 -6.44 3.83
N LEU A 74 -4.12 -5.51 3.21
CA LEU A 74 -3.89 -4.07 3.39
C LEU A 74 -4.14 -3.66 4.84
N PHE A 75 -5.25 -4.08 5.44
CA PHE A 75 -5.53 -3.83 6.85
C PHE A 75 -4.40 -4.31 7.76
N ASN A 76 -3.94 -5.56 7.57
CA ASN A 76 -2.88 -6.14 8.38
C ASN A 76 -1.57 -5.33 8.31
N LEU A 77 -1.22 -4.84 7.12
CA LEU A 77 -0.03 -4.00 6.95
C LEU A 77 -0.21 -2.59 7.53
N LEU A 78 -1.36 -1.96 7.31
CA LEU A 78 -1.63 -0.62 7.85
C LEU A 78 -1.71 -0.63 9.37
N GLN A 79 -2.20 -1.71 9.98
CA GLN A 79 -2.23 -1.87 11.42
C GLN A 79 -0.82 -1.94 12.05
N LEU A 80 0.20 -2.41 11.31
CA LEU A 80 1.59 -2.35 11.77
C LEU A 80 2.16 -0.92 11.78
N VAL A 81 1.69 -0.06 10.87
CA VAL A 81 2.18 1.33 10.73
C VAL A 81 1.43 2.28 11.64
N ARG A 82 0.10 2.14 11.72
CA ARG A 82 -0.79 3.05 12.46
C ARG A 82 -1.87 2.28 13.23
N PRO A 83 -1.45 1.50 14.27
CA PRO A 83 -2.41 0.77 15.11
C PRO A 83 -3.37 1.72 15.87
N ASP A 84 -2.95 2.96 16.09
CA ASP A 84 -3.74 4.03 16.71
C ASP A 84 -4.93 4.48 15.85
N LEU A 85 -4.76 4.54 14.53
CA LEU A 85 -5.82 4.92 13.58
C LEU A 85 -6.71 3.75 13.19
N LEU A 86 -6.18 2.55 13.20
CA LEU A 86 -6.84 1.33 12.73
C LEU A 86 -6.85 0.26 13.83
N PRO A 87 -7.48 0.53 14.98
CA PRO A 87 -7.50 -0.42 16.11
C PRO A 87 -8.26 -1.69 15.80
N SER A 88 -9.23 -1.66 14.88
CA SER A 88 -10.01 -2.81 14.48
C SER A 88 -10.28 -2.87 12.98
N ARG A 89 -10.67 -4.05 12.50
CA ARG A 89 -11.13 -4.23 11.12
C ARG A 89 -12.34 -3.35 10.78
N ARG A 90 -13.24 -3.15 11.74
CA ARG A 90 -14.42 -2.29 11.56
C ARG A 90 -14.01 -0.84 11.27
N ASP A 91 -13.00 -0.33 11.97
CA ASP A 91 -12.51 1.04 11.77
C ASP A 91 -11.88 1.19 10.38
N PHE A 92 -11.14 0.16 9.93
CA PHE A 92 -10.61 0.11 8.56
C PHE A 92 -11.73 0.09 7.51
N ASP A 93 -12.72 -0.79 7.66
CA ASP A 93 -13.83 -0.91 6.72
C ASP A 93 -14.63 0.39 6.64
N HIS A 94 -14.90 1.04 7.78
CA HIS A 94 -15.57 2.33 7.85
C HIS A 94 -14.74 3.44 7.15
N MET A 95 -13.43 3.51 7.42
CA MET A 95 -12.55 4.47 6.75
C MET A 95 -12.42 4.18 5.25
N ALA A 96 -12.55 2.93 4.81
CA ALA A 96 -12.45 2.52 3.42
C ALA A 96 -13.71 2.78 2.58
N GLU A 97 -14.88 3.01 3.20
CA GLU A 97 -16.17 3.14 2.51
C GLU A 97 -16.17 4.10 1.31
N PRO A 98 -15.57 5.30 1.36
CA PRO A 98 -15.57 6.22 0.21
C PRO A 98 -14.65 5.77 -0.93
N ASN A 99 -13.64 4.93 -0.64
CA ASN A 99 -12.54 4.64 -1.57
C ASN A 99 -12.96 4.00 -2.91
N PRO A 100 -13.93 3.07 -2.99
CA PRO A 100 -14.42 2.55 -4.27
C PRO A 100 -14.93 3.66 -5.18
N HIS A 101 -15.67 4.63 -4.65
CA HIS A 101 -16.19 5.77 -5.40
C HIS A 101 -15.08 6.75 -5.80
N ILE A 102 -14.15 7.05 -4.89
CA ILE A 102 -12.98 7.90 -5.19
C ILE A 102 -12.15 7.26 -6.30
N ASN A 103 -11.88 5.95 -6.25
CA ASN A 103 -11.16 5.24 -7.28
C ASN A 103 -11.87 5.27 -8.63
N ALA A 104 -13.20 5.11 -8.65
CA ALA A 104 -14.00 5.23 -9.86
C ALA A 104 -13.92 6.64 -10.45
N ALA A 105 -14.01 7.69 -9.63
CA ALA A 105 -13.81 9.08 -10.07
C ALA A 105 -12.42 9.30 -10.70
N ILE A 106 -11.38 8.77 -10.07
CA ILE A 106 -10.00 8.83 -10.57
C ILE A 106 -9.87 8.12 -11.92
N GLU A 107 -10.44 6.92 -12.05
CA GLU A 107 -10.39 6.14 -13.27
C GLU A 107 -11.08 6.86 -14.44
N VAL A 108 -12.28 7.36 -14.20
CA VAL A 108 -13.04 8.16 -15.16
C VAL A 108 -12.28 9.41 -15.59
N ALA A 109 -11.69 10.14 -14.64
CA ALA A 109 -10.87 11.33 -14.95
C ALA A 109 -9.59 11.02 -15.72
N ARG A 110 -8.99 9.85 -15.50
CA ARG A 110 -7.80 9.38 -16.26
C ARG A 110 -8.15 9.02 -17.70
N ASN A 111 -9.27 8.32 -17.91
CA ASN A 111 -9.71 7.86 -19.24
C ASN A 111 -10.25 9.01 -20.08
N ALA A 112 -10.77 10.07 -19.47
CA ALA A 112 -11.24 11.30 -20.11
C ALA A 112 -12.21 11.07 -21.29
N GLY A 113 -13.14 10.12 -21.15
CA GLY A 113 -14.20 9.90 -22.09
C GLY A 113 -15.20 11.08 -22.15
N PRO A 114 -16.12 11.12 -23.13
CA PRO A 114 -17.14 12.16 -23.18
C PRO A 114 -17.91 12.28 -21.86
N GLY A 115 -18.04 13.48 -21.33
CA GLY A 115 -18.77 13.75 -20.08
C GLY A 115 -18.07 13.26 -18.80
N TRP A 116 -16.78 12.95 -18.86
CA TRP A 116 -16.01 12.41 -17.74
C TRP A 116 -16.12 13.23 -16.45
N MET A 117 -16.22 14.57 -16.56
CA MET A 117 -16.33 15.45 -15.38
C MET A 117 -17.62 15.20 -14.60
N ASN A 118 -18.75 15.10 -15.29
CA ASN A 118 -20.04 14.81 -14.65
C ASN A 118 -20.02 13.44 -13.96
N VAL A 119 -19.47 12.41 -14.62
CA VAL A 119 -19.39 11.06 -14.08
C VAL A 119 -18.42 11.01 -12.88
N ALA A 120 -17.28 11.68 -12.97
CA ALA A 120 -16.32 11.77 -11.84
C ALA A 120 -16.95 12.52 -10.65
N ARG A 121 -17.70 13.60 -10.93
CA ARG A 121 -18.44 14.33 -9.91
C ARG A 121 -19.51 13.48 -9.22
N GLU A 122 -20.29 12.72 -9.98
CA GLU A 122 -21.27 11.79 -9.43
C GLU A 122 -20.63 10.80 -8.48
N HIS A 123 -19.50 10.20 -8.86
CA HIS A 123 -18.75 9.31 -8.00
C HIS A 123 -18.24 10.02 -6.74
N LEU A 124 -17.70 11.23 -6.83
CA LEU A 124 -17.27 11.98 -5.66
C LEU A 124 -18.45 12.28 -4.73
N VAL A 125 -19.61 12.65 -5.27
CA VAL A 125 -20.84 12.84 -4.46
C VAL A 125 -21.27 11.54 -3.77
N LEU A 126 -21.15 10.39 -4.43
CA LEU A 126 -21.42 9.09 -3.79
C LEU A 126 -20.43 8.78 -2.68
N ALA A 127 -19.15 9.10 -2.86
CA ALA A 127 -18.14 8.98 -1.80
C ALA A 127 -18.51 9.81 -0.56
N LEU A 128 -18.97 11.05 -0.77
CA LEU A 128 -19.40 11.95 0.32
C LEU A 128 -20.70 11.52 1.02
N ARG A 129 -21.49 10.61 0.43
CA ARG A 129 -22.71 10.08 1.03
C ARG A 129 -22.51 8.84 1.89
N THR A 130 -21.32 8.23 1.86
CA THR A 130 -20.98 7.14 2.79
C THR A 130 -20.94 7.66 4.23
N ASP A 131 -20.98 6.79 5.23
CA ASP A 131 -20.93 7.22 6.64
C ASP A 131 -19.64 7.95 6.95
N TRP A 132 -18.49 7.42 6.55
CA TRP A 132 -17.19 8.11 6.66
C TRP A 132 -17.14 9.37 5.80
N GLY A 133 -17.67 9.29 4.59
CA GLY A 133 -17.71 10.41 3.65
C GLY A 133 -18.43 11.61 4.21
N SER A 134 -19.61 11.40 4.80
CA SER A 134 -20.44 12.47 5.36
C SER A 134 -19.89 13.05 6.66
N SER A 135 -19.27 12.21 7.50
CA SER A 135 -18.79 12.61 8.83
C SER A 135 -17.37 13.19 8.83
N VAL A 136 -16.50 12.71 7.93
CA VAL A 136 -15.07 13.07 7.93
C VAL A 136 -14.64 13.72 6.61
N LEU A 137 -14.86 13.03 5.46
CA LEU A 137 -14.35 13.51 4.18
C LEU A 137 -15.00 14.83 3.74
N SER A 138 -16.28 15.02 4.04
CA SER A 138 -17.00 16.28 3.71
C SER A 138 -16.40 17.52 4.38
N ALA A 139 -15.69 17.34 5.50
CA ALA A 139 -15.00 18.41 6.20
C ALA A 139 -13.58 18.70 5.65
N ASP A 140 -13.09 17.86 4.71
CA ASP A 140 -11.78 18.06 4.10
C ASP A 140 -11.81 19.29 3.17
N PRO A 141 -10.96 20.31 3.41
CA PRO A 141 -10.95 21.54 2.62
C PRO A 141 -10.62 21.33 1.14
N ARG A 142 -10.08 20.15 0.77
CA ARG A 142 -9.75 19.81 -0.62
C ARG A 142 -10.99 19.39 -1.44
N VAL A 143 -12.07 18.97 -0.80
CA VAL A 143 -13.27 18.46 -1.48
C VAL A 143 -13.93 19.52 -2.33
N GLN A 144 -14.19 20.72 -1.78
CA GLN A 144 -14.90 21.77 -2.50
C GLN A 144 -14.14 22.23 -3.76
N PRO A 145 -12.82 22.51 -3.72
CA PRO A 145 -12.04 22.84 -4.93
C PRO A 145 -12.11 21.77 -6.02
N VAL A 146 -12.15 20.47 -5.65
CA VAL A 146 -12.29 19.38 -6.63
C VAL A 146 -13.69 19.41 -7.26
N LEU A 147 -14.74 19.58 -6.47
CA LEU A 147 -16.10 19.70 -6.99
C LEU A 147 -16.23 20.89 -7.95
N ASP A 148 -15.68 22.06 -7.57
CA ASP A 148 -15.70 23.26 -8.40
C ASP A 148 -14.92 23.06 -9.71
N SER A 149 -13.82 22.30 -9.68
CA SER A 149 -13.06 21.96 -10.87
C SER A 149 -13.82 21.00 -11.81
N LEU A 150 -14.64 20.11 -11.25
CA LEU A 150 -15.48 19.18 -12.02
C LEU A 150 -16.77 19.84 -12.56
N ASP A 151 -17.20 20.98 -12.03
CA ASP A 151 -18.35 21.73 -12.51
C ASP A 151 -18.02 22.67 -13.71
N GLN A 152 -16.76 22.72 -14.15
CA GLN A 152 -16.35 23.55 -15.30
C GLN A 152 -16.83 22.92 -16.63
N GLN A 153 -17.10 23.77 -17.63
CA GLN A 153 -17.59 23.29 -18.94
C GLN A 153 -16.50 22.67 -19.79
N GLU A 154 -15.26 23.15 -19.67
CA GLU A 154 -14.09 22.61 -20.37
C GLU A 154 -12.86 22.63 -19.46
N VAL A 155 -12.12 21.52 -19.45
CA VAL A 155 -10.89 21.37 -18.69
C VAL A 155 -9.74 21.03 -19.64
N ARG A 156 -8.67 21.83 -19.61
CA ARG A 156 -7.43 21.54 -20.36
C ARG A 156 -6.77 20.28 -19.84
N THR A 157 -5.94 19.64 -20.66
CA THR A 157 -5.23 18.41 -20.27
C THR A 157 -4.41 18.57 -18.99
N GLU A 158 -3.77 19.73 -18.80
CA GLU A 158 -2.98 20.05 -17.60
C GLU A 158 -3.86 20.14 -16.35
N ASP A 159 -5.02 20.80 -16.47
CA ASP A 159 -5.99 20.95 -15.39
C ASP A 159 -6.61 19.59 -15.01
N ARG A 160 -6.83 18.71 -16.00
CA ARG A 160 -7.29 17.34 -15.76
C ARG A 160 -6.29 16.54 -14.92
N LEU A 161 -4.99 16.65 -15.18
CA LEU A 161 -3.98 15.98 -14.36
C LEU A 161 -3.96 16.51 -12.93
N LYS A 162 -4.27 17.79 -12.74
CA LYS A 162 -4.44 18.40 -11.43
C LYS A 162 -5.65 17.78 -10.73
N VAL A 163 -6.81 17.70 -11.37
CA VAL A 163 -8.02 17.07 -10.81
C VAL A 163 -7.75 15.61 -10.41
N VAL A 164 -7.05 14.85 -11.24
CA VAL A 164 -6.67 13.45 -10.90
C VAL A 164 -5.82 13.40 -9.62
N ARG A 165 -4.84 14.30 -9.46
CA ARG A 165 -4.00 14.35 -8.24
C ARG A 165 -4.81 14.76 -7.01
N GLU A 166 -5.72 15.71 -7.17
CA GLU A 166 -6.59 16.16 -6.09
C GLU A 166 -7.55 15.05 -5.65
N LEU A 167 -8.16 14.32 -6.59
CA LEU A 167 -8.95 13.11 -6.28
C LEU A 167 -8.12 12.03 -5.58
N GLU A 168 -6.89 11.79 -6.05
CA GLU A 168 -5.97 10.83 -5.40
C GLU A 168 -5.64 11.24 -3.97
N ALA A 169 -5.55 12.53 -3.69
CA ALA A 169 -5.30 13.05 -2.36
C ALA A 169 -6.51 12.92 -1.40
N LEU A 170 -7.72 12.70 -1.93
CA LEU A 170 -8.92 12.40 -1.14
C LEU A 170 -9.02 10.92 -0.74
N TYR A 171 -8.20 10.03 -1.31
CA TYR A 171 -8.15 8.62 -0.90
C TYR A 171 -7.88 8.55 0.60
N THR A 172 -8.73 7.85 1.34
CA THR A 172 -8.75 7.95 2.81
C THR A 172 -7.47 7.47 3.47
N PHE A 173 -6.73 6.55 2.84
CA PHE A 173 -5.43 6.09 3.31
C PHE A 173 -4.24 6.88 2.71
N ALA A 174 -4.47 7.93 1.92
CA ALA A 174 -3.40 8.73 1.33
C ALA A 174 -2.41 9.32 2.36
N PRO A 175 -2.80 9.69 3.59
CA PRO A 175 -1.86 10.13 4.62
C PRO A 175 -0.91 9.05 5.12
N ILE A 176 -1.26 7.77 4.94
CA ILE A 176 -0.51 6.61 5.44
C ILE A 176 0.25 5.92 4.31
N ILE A 177 -0.31 5.95 3.08
CA ILE A 177 0.23 5.26 1.91
C ILE A 177 0.78 6.28 0.92
N ASN A 178 2.09 6.23 0.67
CA ASN A 178 2.70 6.96 -0.43
C ASN A 178 2.95 6.05 -1.62
N ARG A 179 2.42 6.42 -2.80
CA ARG A 179 2.60 5.67 -4.03
C ARG A 179 3.49 6.41 -5.00
N THR A 180 4.71 5.92 -5.18
CA THR A 180 5.63 6.41 -6.20
C THR A 180 5.32 5.74 -7.55
N ARG A 181 5.11 6.52 -8.62
CA ARG A 181 4.89 6.02 -9.98
C ARG A 181 6.13 6.24 -10.82
N ARG A 182 6.37 5.37 -11.81
CA ARG A 182 7.51 5.53 -12.76
C ARG A 182 7.57 6.91 -13.39
N ARG A 183 6.42 7.51 -13.72
CA ARG A 183 6.35 8.87 -14.30
C ARG A 183 6.77 9.97 -13.33
N ASP A 184 6.71 9.73 -12.01
CA ASP A 184 7.03 10.70 -10.98
C ASP A 184 8.54 10.74 -10.69
N ILE A 185 9.25 9.65 -11.08
CA ILE A 185 10.69 9.48 -10.86
C ILE A 185 11.52 9.99 -12.06
N GLY A 186 10.88 10.22 -13.22
CA GLY A 186 11.58 10.52 -14.47
C GLY A 186 12.28 9.30 -15.09
N SER A 187 12.97 9.49 -16.20
CA SER A 187 13.68 8.40 -16.90
C SER A 187 15.13 8.31 -16.40
N PHE A 188 15.37 7.53 -15.34
CA PHE A 188 16.73 7.35 -14.82
C PHE A 188 17.59 6.41 -15.64
N THR A 189 17.00 5.39 -16.25
CA THR A 189 17.72 4.43 -17.10
C THR A 189 16.83 3.87 -18.18
N THR A 190 17.38 3.79 -19.40
CA THR A 190 16.77 3.04 -20.49
C THR A 190 17.27 1.59 -20.38
N ARG A 191 16.40 0.66 -20.03
CA ARG A 191 16.77 -0.76 -20.11
C ARG A 191 16.87 -1.14 -21.58
N LYS A 192 18.06 -1.51 -22.02
CA LYS A 192 18.27 -2.12 -23.35
C LYS A 192 18.35 -3.64 -23.13
N PRO A 193 17.26 -4.39 -23.36
CA PRO A 193 17.33 -5.84 -23.28
C PRO A 193 18.20 -6.33 -24.44
N GLU A 194 19.20 -7.16 -24.13
CA GLU A 194 20.00 -7.86 -25.11
C GLU A 194 19.76 -9.35 -24.90
N THR A 195 19.36 -10.03 -25.96
CA THR A 195 19.18 -11.48 -25.94
C THR A 195 20.46 -12.11 -26.43
N VAL A 196 21.18 -12.74 -25.50
CA VAL A 196 22.36 -13.55 -25.84
C VAL A 196 21.90 -14.99 -26.01
N SER A 197 22.06 -15.53 -27.22
CA SER A 197 21.82 -16.94 -27.49
C SER A 197 22.97 -17.77 -26.91
N VAL A 198 22.64 -18.73 -26.08
CA VAL A 198 23.61 -19.65 -25.47
C VAL A 198 23.26 -21.04 -25.95
N ASP A 199 24.22 -21.66 -26.66
CA ASP A 199 24.08 -23.05 -27.10
C ASP A 199 24.37 -23.99 -25.91
N PHE A 200 23.44 -24.89 -25.63
CA PHE A 200 23.65 -25.93 -24.62
C PHE A 200 24.60 -26.99 -25.14
N THR A 201 25.45 -27.55 -24.27
CA THR A 201 26.13 -28.80 -24.55
C THR A 201 25.11 -29.95 -24.60
N GLU A 202 25.46 -31.07 -25.23
CA GLU A 202 24.54 -32.24 -25.33
C GLU A 202 24.07 -32.71 -23.93
N GLU A 203 24.92 -32.62 -22.92
CA GLU A 203 24.58 -32.99 -21.54
C GLU A 203 23.60 -32.00 -20.90
N GLN A 204 23.79 -30.72 -21.12
CA GLN A 204 22.88 -29.67 -20.64
C GLN A 204 21.51 -29.77 -21.30
N GLU A 205 21.48 -30.07 -22.60
CA GLU A 205 20.22 -30.26 -23.34
C GLU A 205 19.45 -31.48 -22.88
N LYS A 206 20.14 -32.59 -22.57
CA LYS A 206 19.51 -33.79 -21.96
C LYS A 206 18.92 -33.48 -20.59
N LEU A 207 19.65 -32.71 -19.77
CA LEU A 207 19.17 -32.30 -18.44
C LEU A 207 17.94 -31.41 -18.55
N HIS A 208 17.95 -30.41 -19.43
CA HIS A 208 16.84 -29.50 -19.67
C HIS A 208 15.58 -30.22 -20.15
N ARG A 209 15.72 -31.17 -21.07
CA ARG A 209 14.58 -31.99 -21.54
C ARG A 209 14.03 -32.98 -20.50
N GLY A 210 14.83 -33.32 -19.48
CA GLY A 210 14.40 -34.18 -18.38
C GLY A 210 13.67 -33.51 -17.26
N VAL A 211 13.64 -32.15 -17.24
CA VAL A 211 12.99 -31.33 -16.21
C VAL A 211 11.67 -30.72 -16.73
N LEU A 212 11.44 -30.73 -18.04
CA LEU A 212 10.17 -30.37 -18.68
C LEU A 212 9.27 -31.59 -18.84
#